data_ffcaf5c07f2bb9f74c050273fde4cb21
#
_entry.id   ffcaf5c07f2bb9f74c050273fde4cb21
#
_cell.length_a   1.000
_cell.length_b   1.000
_cell.length_c   1.000
_cell.angle_alpha   90.00
_cell.angle_beta   90.00
_cell.angle_gamma   90.00
#
_symmetry.space_group_name_H-M   'P 1'
#
loop_
_entity.id
_entity.type
_entity.pdbx_description
1 polymer ?
#
loop_
_entity_poly.entity_id
_entity_poly.type
_entity_poly.pdbx_seq_one_letter_code
_entity_poly.pdbx_strand_id
1 'polypeptide(L)'
;KTEQKALWDILFFPILFLIIMWIVKLAEYNFGISFVDYGVFPQNLNGLKGILFSPFIHKDFSHLINNSYPILILGGMLFSFYKKIAKQLFLWLFFIAGFWLWVIGRPSFHIGASGIIYALAAFLFISGIIRKNPRLSAVSMLIIFLYGSMIWGVLPTKEHISWEGHLSGFM
;
A
#
# COMPACT_ATOMS: atom_id res chain seq x y z
N LYS A 1 23.64 -11.00 -17.36
CA LYS A 1 22.97 -12.00 -16.46
C LYS A 1 22.88 -11.49 -15.01
N THR A 2 23.88 -10.76 -14.50
CA THR A 2 23.90 -10.22 -13.12
C THR A 2 22.92 -9.06 -12.91
N GLU A 3 22.80 -8.14 -13.87
CA GLU A 3 21.88 -7.00 -13.77
C GLU A 3 20.41 -7.42 -13.86
N GLN A 4 20.09 -8.35 -14.76
CA GLN A 4 18.72 -8.89 -14.87
C GLN A 4 18.29 -9.61 -13.59
N LYS A 5 19.20 -10.37 -12.95
CA LYS A 5 18.92 -11.00 -11.67
C LYS A 5 18.67 -9.95 -10.58
N ALA A 6 19.48 -8.89 -10.54
CA ALA A 6 19.31 -7.81 -9.57
C ALA A 6 17.97 -7.07 -9.72
N LEU A 7 17.53 -6.79 -10.96
CA LEU A 7 16.23 -6.20 -11.24
C LEU A 7 15.09 -7.14 -10.83
N TRP A 8 15.23 -8.43 -11.10
CA TRP A 8 14.24 -9.43 -10.72
C TRP A 8 14.08 -9.53 -9.21
N ASP A 9 15.19 -9.52 -8.46
CA ASP A 9 15.16 -9.53 -6.99
C ASP A 9 14.46 -8.31 -6.38
N ILE A 10 14.53 -7.16 -7.06
CA ILE A 10 13.89 -5.90 -6.63
C ILE A 10 12.39 -5.91 -6.95
N LEU A 11 12.01 -6.36 -8.13
CA LEU A 11 10.64 -6.20 -8.65
C LEU A 11 9.74 -7.40 -8.38
N PHE A 12 10.29 -8.55 -8.04
CA PHE A 12 9.52 -9.80 -7.86
C PHE A 12 8.34 -9.63 -6.90
N PHE A 13 8.59 -9.12 -5.70
CA PHE A 13 7.55 -8.92 -4.68
C PHE A 13 6.50 -7.89 -5.08
N PRO A 14 6.86 -6.67 -5.51
CA PRO A 14 5.90 -5.69 -6.02
C PRO A 14 5.05 -6.24 -7.17
N ILE A 15 5.66 -6.93 -8.14
CA ILE A 15 4.95 -7.53 -9.28
C ILE A 15 4.01 -8.65 -8.82
N LEU A 16 4.46 -9.53 -7.93
CA LEU A 16 3.61 -10.59 -7.37
C LEU A 16 2.39 -10.00 -6.67
N PHE A 17 2.58 -8.94 -5.89
CA PHE A 17 1.49 -8.23 -5.22
C PHE A 17 0.50 -7.65 -6.24
N LEU A 18 0.98 -7.00 -7.29
CA LEU A 18 0.15 -6.50 -8.39
C LEU A 18 -0.62 -7.62 -9.08
N ILE A 19 0.03 -8.74 -9.40
CA ILE A 19 -0.63 -9.87 -10.05
C ILE A 19 -1.83 -10.34 -9.23
N ILE A 20 -1.67 -10.45 -7.91
CA ILE A 20 -2.78 -10.86 -7.03
C ILE A 20 -3.91 -9.82 -7.07
N MET A 21 -3.60 -8.52 -6.96
CA MET A 21 -4.59 -7.44 -7.07
C MET A 21 -5.40 -7.55 -8.38
N TRP A 22 -4.70 -7.73 -9.50
CA TRP A 22 -5.34 -7.84 -10.81
C TRP A 22 -6.16 -9.12 -10.98
N ILE A 23 -5.67 -10.28 -10.48
CA ILE A 23 -6.41 -11.55 -10.49
C ILE A 23 -7.72 -11.40 -9.70
N VAL A 24 -7.68 -10.80 -8.50
CA VAL A 24 -8.88 -10.58 -7.68
C VAL A 24 -9.89 -9.70 -8.43
N LYS A 25 -9.45 -8.58 -9.01
CA LYS A 25 -10.36 -7.68 -9.74
C LYS A 25 -10.92 -8.30 -11.01
N LEU A 26 -10.11 -9.05 -11.75
CA LEU A 26 -10.58 -9.77 -12.93
C LEU A 26 -11.57 -10.88 -12.56
N ALA A 27 -11.38 -11.57 -11.43
CA ALA A 27 -12.34 -12.54 -10.93
C ALA A 27 -13.68 -11.86 -10.59
N GLU A 28 -13.67 -10.73 -9.85
CA GLU A 28 -14.90 -9.96 -9.59
C GLU A 28 -15.64 -9.58 -10.89
N TYR A 29 -14.89 -9.08 -11.87
CA TYR A 29 -15.45 -8.63 -13.14
C TYR A 29 -16.05 -9.77 -13.97
N ASN A 30 -15.31 -10.88 -14.12
CA ASN A 30 -15.74 -11.99 -15.00
C ASN A 30 -16.87 -12.83 -14.40
N PHE A 31 -16.90 -12.98 -13.07
CA PHE A 31 -17.92 -13.79 -12.39
C PHE A 31 -19.09 -12.98 -11.84
N GLY A 32 -19.07 -11.65 -11.95
CA GLY A 32 -20.12 -10.77 -11.41
C GLY A 32 -20.25 -10.83 -9.88
N ILE A 33 -19.16 -11.13 -9.18
CA ILE A 33 -19.12 -11.25 -7.72
C ILE A 33 -18.42 -10.03 -7.09
N SER A 34 -18.60 -9.84 -5.79
CA SER A 34 -17.92 -8.78 -5.04
C SER A 34 -17.24 -9.37 -3.80
N PHE A 35 -15.99 -8.98 -3.59
CA PHE A 35 -15.23 -9.35 -2.40
C PHE A 35 -15.21 -8.23 -1.33
N VAL A 36 -16.02 -7.19 -1.46
CA VAL A 36 -16.04 -6.04 -0.52
C VAL A 36 -16.20 -6.48 0.93
N ASP A 37 -16.98 -7.53 1.21
CA ASP A 37 -17.19 -8.07 2.57
C ASP A 37 -15.93 -8.72 3.20
N TYR A 38 -14.87 -8.88 2.41
CA TYR A 38 -13.53 -9.25 2.88
C TYR A 38 -12.63 -8.02 3.14
N GLY A 39 -13.18 -6.81 3.03
CA GLY A 39 -12.51 -5.58 3.44
C GLY A 39 -12.30 -5.51 4.96
N VAL A 40 -11.47 -4.57 5.41
CA VAL A 40 -11.39 -4.25 6.85
C VAL A 40 -12.70 -3.63 7.28
N PHE A 41 -13.36 -4.23 8.28
CA PHE A 41 -14.48 -3.60 8.98
C PHE A 41 -14.03 -3.25 10.40
N PRO A 42 -13.83 -1.96 10.70
CA PRO A 42 -13.24 -1.52 11.96
C PRO A 42 -14.01 -1.98 13.19
N GLN A 43 -13.29 -2.26 14.28
CA GLN A 43 -13.80 -2.63 15.61
C GLN A 43 -14.73 -3.85 15.61
N ASN A 44 -14.70 -4.67 14.57
CA ASN A 44 -15.47 -5.91 14.45
C ASN A 44 -14.51 -7.08 14.24
N LEU A 45 -14.64 -8.13 15.05
CA LEU A 45 -13.74 -9.32 14.97
C LEU A 45 -13.79 -9.98 13.60
N ASN A 46 -14.96 -10.06 12.96
CA ASN A 46 -15.08 -10.58 11.59
C ASN A 46 -14.38 -9.71 10.55
N GLY A 47 -14.18 -8.41 10.85
CA GLY A 47 -13.46 -7.46 10.00
C GLY A 47 -11.93 -7.59 10.05
N LEU A 48 -11.39 -8.32 11.05
CA LEU A 48 -9.94 -8.56 11.15
C LEU A 48 -9.38 -9.33 9.94
N LYS A 49 -10.18 -10.22 9.33
CA LYS A 49 -9.78 -10.89 8.08
C LYS A 49 -9.43 -9.91 6.98
N GLY A 50 -10.06 -8.73 6.99
CA GLY A 50 -9.83 -7.67 6.03
C GLY A 50 -8.42 -7.10 6.09
N ILE A 51 -7.70 -7.20 7.22
CA ILE A 51 -6.29 -6.80 7.30
C ILE A 51 -5.47 -7.57 6.23
N LEU A 52 -5.78 -8.84 6.01
CA LEU A 52 -5.10 -9.67 5.02
C LEU A 52 -5.62 -9.45 3.60
N PHE A 53 -6.94 -9.31 3.43
CA PHE A 53 -7.57 -9.37 2.11
C PHE A 53 -7.83 -8.00 1.47
N SER A 54 -8.12 -6.96 2.28
CA SER A 54 -8.53 -5.64 1.77
C SER A 54 -7.53 -5.02 0.76
N PRO A 55 -6.19 -5.18 0.89
CA PRO A 55 -5.27 -4.57 -0.05
C PRO A 55 -5.37 -5.12 -1.48
N PHE A 56 -5.97 -6.29 -1.66
CA PHE A 56 -6.14 -6.91 -2.97
C PHE A 56 -7.49 -6.58 -3.62
N ILE A 57 -8.45 -6.02 -2.87
CA ILE A 57 -9.81 -5.72 -3.33
C ILE A 57 -9.90 -4.26 -3.74
N HIS A 58 -10.46 -3.98 -4.93
CA HIS A 58 -10.57 -2.62 -5.47
C HIS A 58 -11.98 -2.37 -6.00
N LYS A 59 -12.51 -1.17 -5.74
CA LYS A 59 -13.85 -0.76 -6.17
C LYS A 59 -14.02 -0.90 -7.68
N ASP A 60 -13.08 -0.38 -8.44
CA ASP A 60 -13.10 -0.33 -9.89
C ASP A 60 -11.67 -0.40 -10.47
N PHE A 61 -11.57 -0.50 -11.81
CA PHE A 61 -10.29 -0.55 -12.50
C PHE A 61 -9.47 0.74 -12.35
N SER A 62 -10.11 1.91 -12.25
CA SER A 62 -9.40 3.17 -12.02
C SER A 62 -8.71 3.17 -10.67
N HIS A 63 -9.42 2.71 -9.62
CA HIS A 63 -8.84 2.54 -8.28
C HIS A 63 -7.67 1.54 -8.29
N LEU A 64 -7.81 0.40 -8.98
CA LEU A 64 -6.76 -0.60 -9.13
C LEU A 64 -5.51 -0.03 -9.83
N ILE A 65 -5.69 0.66 -10.95
CA ILE A 65 -4.60 1.28 -11.72
C ILE A 65 -3.88 2.33 -10.86
N ASN A 66 -4.64 3.21 -10.18
CA ASN A 66 -4.09 4.26 -9.33
C ASN A 66 -3.27 3.71 -8.14
N ASN A 67 -3.56 2.50 -7.68
CA ASN A 67 -2.74 1.80 -6.68
C ASN A 67 -1.57 1.02 -7.29
N SER A 68 -1.70 0.56 -8.54
CA SER A 68 -0.69 -0.28 -9.17
C SER A 68 0.65 0.44 -9.36
N TYR A 69 0.64 1.67 -9.89
CA TYR A 69 1.88 2.44 -10.10
C TYR A 69 2.64 2.72 -8.79
N PRO A 70 2.00 3.26 -7.73
CA PRO A 70 2.69 3.50 -6.47
C PRO A 70 3.24 2.22 -5.83
N ILE A 71 2.51 1.11 -5.84
CA ILE A 71 3.00 -0.17 -5.31
C ILE A 71 4.27 -0.61 -6.05
N LEU A 72 4.30 -0.50 -7.37
CA LEU A 72 5.46 -0.87 -8.17
C LEU A 72 6.66 0.03 -7.87
N ILE A 73 6.44 1.34 -7.82
CA ILE A 73 7.51 2.33 -7.63
C ILE A 73 8.03 2.29 -6.19
N LEU A 74 7.16 2.46 -5.19
CA LEU A 74 7.56 2.52 -3.78
C LEU A 74 8.03 1.15 -3.27
N GLY A 75 7.36 0.07 -3.69
CA GLY A 75 7.81 -1.28 -3.44
C GLY A 75 9.20 -1.54 -4.05
N GLY A 76 9.40 -1.21 -5.32
CA GLY A 76 10.71 -1.31 -5.98
C GLY A 76 11.79 -0.50 -5.25
N MET A 77 11.49 0.71 -4.78
CA MET A 77 12.40 1.51 -3.96
C MET A 77 12.72 0.81 -2.63
N LEU A 78 11.72 0.28 -1.92
CA LEU A 78 11.95 -0.46 -0.68
C LEU A 78 12.92 -1.63 -0.91
N PHE A 79 12.64 -2.48 -1.90
CA PHE A 79 13.48 -3.64 -2.20
C PHE A 79 14.86 -3.26 -2.76
N SER A 80 15.01 -2.11 -3.40
CA SER A 80 16.29 -1.59 -3.88
C SER A 80 17.19 -1.08 -2.75
N PHE A 81 16.62 -0.25 -1.86
CA PHE A 81 17.40 0.44 -0.83
C PHE A 81 17.51 -0.33 0.48
N TYR A 82 16.58 -1.25 0.78
CA TYR A 82 16.51 -2.01 2.04
C TYR A 82 16.62 -3.53 1.82
N LYS A 83 17.37 -3.98 0.79
CA LYS A 83 17.46 -5.38 0.30
C LYS A 83 17.42 -6.45 1.39
N LYS A 84 18.18 -6.28 2.48
CA LYS A 84 18.31 -7.29 3.54
C LYS A 84 17.04 -7.48 4.38
N ILE A 85 16.26 -6.40 4.55
CA ILE A 85 15.11 -6.38 5.47
C ILE A 85 13.80 -5.98 4.76
N ALA A 86 13.84 -5.78 3.43
CA ALA A 86 12.70 -5.28 2.66
C ALA A 86 11.43 -6.13 2.83
N LYS A 87 11.56 -7.47 2.83
CA LYS A 87 10.42 -8.38 3.04
C LYS A 87 9.78 -8.20 4.42
N GLN A 88 10.63 -8.13 5.46
CA GLN A 88 10.16 -7.93 6.82
C GLN A 88 9.49 -6.56 6.97
N LEU A 89 10.12 -5.50 6.45
CA LEU A 89 9.56 -4.15 6.46
C LEU A 89 8.22 -4.10 5.72
N PHE A 90 8.13 -4.69 4.53
CA PHE A 90 6.88 -4.73 3.78
C PHE A 90 5.77 -5.42 4.56
N LEU A 91 6.05 -6.56 5.19
CA LEU A 91 5.09 -7.27 6.04
C LEU A 91 4.68 -6.45 7.26
N TRP A 92 5.63 -5.79 7.95
CA TRP A 92 5.31 -4.91 9.06
C TRP A 92 4.41 -3.76 8.64
N LEU A 93 4.76 -3.06 7.57
CA LEU A 93 3.95 -1.95 7.03
C LEU A 93 2.56 -2.41 6.63
N PHE A 94 2.46 -3.59 6.00
CA PHE A 94 1.19 -4.22 5.63
C PHE A 94 0.28 -4.44 6.85
N PHE A 95 0.79 -5.14 7.87
CA PHE A 95 -0.02 -5.49 9.03
C PHE A 95 -0.28 -4.29 9.95
N ILE A 96 0.69 -3.41 10.15
CA ILE A 96 0.53 -2.22 11.00
C ILE A 96 -0.53 -1.28 10.40
N ALA A 97 -0.45 -0.98 9.09
CA ALA A 97 -1.44 -0.14 8.43
C ALA A 97 -2.86 -0.73 8.53
N GLY A 98 -3.01 -2.04 8.27
CA GLY A 98 -4.30 -2.71 8.40
C GLY A 98 -4.83 -2.77 9.83
N PHE A 99 -3.95 -2.99 10.80
CA PHE A 99 -4.32 -3.00 12.22
C PHE A 99 -4.79 -1.62 12.71
N TRP A 100 -4.05 -0.56 12.41
CA TRP A 100 -4.46 0.79 12.75
C TRP A 100 -5.78 1.18 12.09
N LEU A 101 -5.97 0.82 10.82
CA LEU A 101 -7.24 1.02 10.14
C LEU A 101 -8.39 0.31 10.88
N TRP A 102 -8.17 -0.92 11.34
CA TRP A 102 -9.17 -1.65 12.11
C TRP A 102 -9.47 -0.97 13.45
N VAL A 103 -8.48 -0.33 14.09
CA VAL A 103 -8.66 0.37 15.39
C VAL A 103 -9.43 1.69 15.22
N ILE A 104 -9.05 2.53 14.22
CA ILE A 104 -9.50 3.93 14.13
C ILE A 104 -10.53 4.18 13.03
N GLY A 105 -10.75 3.23 12.12
CA GLY A 105 -11.63 3.44 10.97
C GLY A 105 -13.10 3.59 11.36
N ARG A 106 -13.87 4.27 10.51
CA ARG A 106 -15.34 4.35 10.63
C ARG A 106 -15.98 2.98 10.32
N PRO A 107 -17.22 2.71 10.79
CA PRO A 107 -17.89 1.43 10.60
C PRO A 107 -18.37 1.24 9.15
N SER A 108 -17.44 0.97 8.25
CA SER A 108 -17.66 0.64 6.83
C SER A 108 -16.61 -0.35 6.35
N PHE A 109 -16.85 -1.02 5.23
CA PHE A 109 -15.83 -1.86 4.62
C PHE A 109 -14.77 -0.99 3.92
N HIS A 110 -13.53 -1.12 4.35
CA HIS A 110 -12.38 -0.45 3.75
C HIS A 110 -11.62 -1.43 2.87
N ILE A 111 -11.36 -1.03 1.62
CA ILE A 111 -10.69 -1.83 0.59
C ILE A 111 -9.63 -1.00 -0.14
N GLY A 112 -8.66 -1.67 -0.78
CA GLY A 112 -7.60 -1.08 -1.57
C GLY A 112 -6.24 -1.11 -0.91
N ALA A 113 -5.19 -1.04 -1.74
CA ALA A 113 -3.79 -1.07 -1.30
C ALA A 113 -3.28 0.30 -0.80
N SER A 114 -4.12 1.34 -0.83
CA SER A 114 -3.68 2.71 -0.53
C SER A 114 -3.07 2.86 0.86
N GLY A 115 -3.58 2.17 1.89
CA GLY A 115 -2.95 2.19 3.23
C GLY A 115 -1.49 1.74 3.20
N ILE A 116 -1.18 0.68 2.45
CA ILE A 116 0.21 0.22 2.27
C ILE A 116 1.04 1.23 1.48
N ILE A 117 0.47 1.87 0.46
CA ILE A 117 1.13 2.91 -0.33
C ILE A 117 1.54 4.08 0.56
N TYR A 118 0.64 4.54 1.43
CA TYR A 118 0.94 5.59 2.40
C TYR A 118 2.02 5.16 3.40
N ALA A 119 1.96 3.93 3.89
CA ALA A 119 2.98 3.38 4.79
C ALA A 119 4.37 3.30 4.11
N LEU A 120 4.43 2.84 2.86
CA LEU A 120 5.67 2.81 2.08
C LEU A 120 6.24 4.21 1.85
N ALA A 121 5.38 5.17 1.44
CA ALA A 121 5.79 6.54 1.20
C ALA A 121 6.31 7.21 2.49
N ALA A 122 5.58 7.08 3.60
CA ALA A 122 5.97 7.62 4.90
C ALA A 122 7.30 7.02 5.39
N PHE A 123 7.42 5.68 5.34
CA PHE A 123 8.65 4.99 5.75
C PHE A 123 9.86 5.43 4.93
N LEU A 124 9.76 5.42 3.60
CA LEU A 124 10.86 5.81 2.72
C LEU A 124 11.24 7.28 2.90
N PHE A 125 10.26 8.15 3.07
CA PHE A 125 10.48 9.58 3.34
C PHE A 125 11.19 9.81 4.65
N ILE A 126 10.62 9.32 5.76
CA ILE A 126 11.15 9.56 7.12
C ILE A 126 12.52 8.90 7.29
N SER A 127 12.67 7.66 6.84
CA SER A 127 13.95 6.95 6.97
C SER A 127 15.07 7.59 6.16
N GLY A 128 14.76 8.22 5.03
CA GLY A 128 15.74 8.95 4.23
C GLY A 128 16.25 10.20 4.93
N ILE A 129 15.39 10.92 5.64
CA ILE A 129 15.76 12.09 6.44
C ILE A 129 16.64 11.66 7.64
N ILE A 130 16.18 10.65 8.41
CA ILE A 130 16.84 10.23 9.65
C ILE A 130 18.24 9.67 9.37
N ARG A 131 18.42 8.90 8.31
CA ARG A 131 19.70 8.22 8.04
C ARG A 131 20.80 9.12 7.52
N LYS A 132 20.53 10.38 7.21
CA LYS A 132 21.50 11.38 6.70
C LYS A 132 22.37 10.84 5.56
N ASN A 133 21.85 9.92 4.76
CA ASN A 133 22.53 9.33 3.62
C ASN A 133 22.08 10.08 2.34
N PRO A 134 22.99 10.64 1.53
CA PRO A 134 22.63 11.43 0.37
C PRO A 134 21.70 10.72 -0.63
N ARG A 135 21.90 9.41 -0.83
CA ARG A 135 21.04 8.62 -1.74
C ARG A 135 19.62 8.48 -1.18
N LEU A 136 19.49 8.21 0.12
CA LEU A 136 18.17 8.09 0.77
C LEU A 136 17.50 9.45 0.92
N SER A 137 18.25 10.53 1.14
CA SER A 137 17.73 11.90 1.12
C SER A 137 17.18 12.27 -0.26
N ALA A 138 17.85 11.89 -1.33
CA ALA A 138 17.34 12.09 -2.70
C ALA A 138 16.04 11.29 -2.92
N VAL A 139 15.91 10.07 -2.38
CA VAL A 139 14.66 9.30 -2.40
C VAL A 139 13.55 10.03 -1.65
N SER A 140 13.82 10.59 -0.46
CA SER A 140 12.84 11.39 0.29
C SER A 140 12.34 12.59 -0.51
N MET A 141 13.24 13.32 -1.17
CA MET A 141 12.85 14.44 -2.05
C MET A 141 12.00 13.99 -3.23
N LEU A 142 12.37 12.86 -3.85
CA LEU A 142 11.61 12.29 -4.96
C LEU A 142 10.19 11.87 -4.50
N ILE A 143 10.05 11.32 -3.29
CA ILE A 143 8.75 10.97 -2.72
C ILE A 143 7.89 12.21 -2.49
N ILE A 144 8.45 13.30 -1.96
CA ILE A 144 7.72 14.58 -1.84
C ILE A 144 7.26 15.06 -3.20
N PHE A 145 8.12 15.01 -4.20
CA PHE A 145 7.81 15.48 -5.55
C PHE A 145 6.70 14.64 -6.20
N LEU A 146 6.77 13.32 -6.12
CA LEU A 146 5.81 12.42 -6.78
C LEU A 146 4.51 12.24 -5.98
N TYR A 147 4.62 12.22 -4.66
CA TYR A 147 3.54 11.79 -3.76
C TYR A 147 3.18 12.81 -2.68
N GLY A 148 3.78 13.99 -2.68
CA GLY A 148 3.50 15.02 -1.65
C GLY A 148 2.02 15.44 -1.60
N SER A 149 1.33 15.40 -2.74
CA SER A 149 -0.12 15.65 -2.80
C SER A 149 -0.97 14.61 -2.07
N MET A 150 -0.43 13.42 -1.78
CA MET A 150 -1.12 12.38 -1.02
C MET A 150 -1.48 12.85 0.41
N ILE A 151 -0.78 13.85 0.96
CA ILE A 151 -1.11 14.38 2.29
C ILE A 151 -2.55 14.86 2.39
N TRP A 152 -3.12 15.35 1.30
CA TRP A 152 -4.53 15.75 1.25
C TRP A 152 -5.50 14.56 1.35
N GLY A 153 -5.04 13.36 0.99
CA GLY A 153 -5.82 12.13 1.11
C GLY A 153 -5.98 11.63 2.56
N VAL A 154 -5.17 12.15 3.50
CA VAL A 154 -5.28 11.85 4.94
C VAL A 154 -6.41 12.67 5.60
N LEU A 155 -6.90 13.70 4.92
CA LEU A 155 -7.95 14.57 5.44
C LEU A 155 -9.35 14.04 5.05
N PRO A 156 -10.37 14.22 5.91
CA PRO A 156 -11.75 13.77 5.68
C PRO A 156 -12.48 14.67 4.66
N THR A 157 -11.91 14.85 3.48
CA THR A 157 -12.43 15.77 2.44
C THR A 157 -13.46 15.14 1.52
N LYS A 158 -13.51 13.80 1.43
CA LYS A 158 -14.42 13.07 0.53
C LYS A 158 -14.97 11.83 1.24
N GLU A 159 -16.30 11.74 1.31
CA GLU A 159 -16.99 10.62 1.98
C GLU A 159 -16.71 9.24 1.38
N HIS A 160 -16.41 9.19 0.08
CA HIS A 160 -16.16 7.94 -0.66
C HIS A 160 -14.72 7.44 -0.61
N ILE A 161 -13.81 8.18 0.05
CA ILE A 161 -12.42 7.79 0.23
C ILE A 161 -12.22 7.32 1.66
N SER A 162 -11.50 6.21 1.82
CA SER A 162 -11.04 5.73 3.12
C SER A 162 -9.84 6.57 3.58
N TRP A 163 -10.10 7.84 4.00
CA TRP A 163 -9.04 8.70 4.54
C TRP A 163 -8.41 8.10 5.79
N GLU A 164 -9.18 7.32 6.57
CA GLU A 164 -8.67 6.58 7.73
C GLU A 164 -7.65 5.52 7.33
N GLY A 165 -7.88 4.84 6.19
CA GLY A 165 -6.91 3.90 5.63
C GLY A 165 -5.61 4.59 5.21
N HIS A 166 -5.70 5.81 4.69
CA HIS A 166 -4.54 6.63 4.35
C HIS A 166 -3.81 7.09 5.62
N LEU A 167 -4.55 7.60 6.62
CA LEU A 167 -3.98 8.00 7.90
C LEU A 167 -3.29 6.83 8.60
N SER A 168 -3.93 5.67 8.65
CA SER A 168 -3.37 4.47 9.29
C SER A 168 -2.06 4.00 8.64
N GLY A 169 -1.93 4.19 7.33
CA GLY A 169 -0.67 3.93 6.63
C GLY A 169 0.41 4.98 6.91
N PHE A 170 0.01 6.23 7.14
CA PHE A 170 0.95 7.31 7.42
C PHE A 170 1.50 7.26 8.86
N MET A 171 0.79 6.66 9.81
CA MET A 171 1.20 6.47 11.21
C MET A 171 2.31 5.43 11.36
#